data_e6dc83457c4bae8ed72326397d15956d
#
_entry.id   e6dc83457c4bae8ed72326397d15956d
#
_cell.length_a   1.000
_cell.length_b   1.000
_cell.length_c   1.000
_cell.angle_alpha   90.00
_cell.angle_beta   90.00
_cell.angle_gamma   90.00
#
_symmetry.space_group_name_H-M   'P 1'
#
loop_
_entity.id
_entity.type
_entity.pdbx_description
1 polymer ?
#
loop_
_entity_poly.entity_id
_entity_poly.type
_entity_poly.pdbx_seq_one_letter_code
_entity_poly.pdbx_strand_id
1 'polypeptide(L)'
;MKRITIKELAERLGLSPSTVSRALAGDRNIRRETRERVSRLAGELGYRPNPVAVNLRSGRSNTVGVIVPEMVTPFAATVIGGIQRVLYGRGLKVIIAQSDENPQTECGNLELMERFMVDGVIACPCDATRNGEIYRRIRQRGVPLVFYDRAPLRVDASRVIVDDFATSYFLMEHLVRRGCRRIVHLGGPAHIPNARERLRGFRYALGKFGFVSDGRSVIPAGVTFDD
;
A
#
# COMPACT_ATOMS: atom_id res chain seq x y z
N MET A 1 25.75 18.20 -16.03
CA MET A 1 26.57 18.54 -14.84
C MET A 1 26.98 17.25 -14.12
N LYS A 2 28.26 17.09 -13.85
CA LYS A 2 28.79 15.92 -13.11
C LYS A 2 28.34 16.01 -11.65
N ARG A 3 27.67 14.98 -11.15
CA ARG A 3 27.15 14.96 -9.77
C ARG A 3 28.30 14.77 -8.80
N ILE A 4 28.50 15.71 -7.87
CA ILE A 4 29.55 15.61 -6.85
C ILE A 4 29.30 14.38 -5.97
N THR A 5 30.35 13.62 -5.71
CA THR A 5 30.32 12.41 -4.89
C THR A 5 30.77 12.70 -3.46
N ILE A 6 30.41 11.80 -2.53
CA ILE A 6 30.88 11.90 -1.14
C ILE A 6 32.42 11.80 -1.05
N LYS A 7 33.04 11.07 -1.98
CA LYS A 7 34.51 10.95 -2.04
C LYS A 7 35.16 12.28 -2.38
N GLU A 8 34.66 12.98 -3.42
CA GLU A 8 35.15 14.31 -3.81
C GLU A 8 34.94 15.35 -2.70
N LEU A 9 33.82 15.29 -1.99
CA LEU A 9 33.52 16.16 -0.85
C LEU A 9 34.50 15.90 0.31
N ALA A 10 34.79 14.63 0.58
CA ALA A 10 35.73 14.20 1.63
C ALA A 10 37.16 14.64 1.31
N GLU A 11 37.57 14.47 0.08
CA GLU A 11 38.93 14.89 -0.41
C GLU A 11 39.15 16.38 -0.22
N ARG A 12 38.18 17.23 -0.63
CA ARG A 12 38.25 18.69 -0.45
C ARG A 12 38.29 19.13 1.01
N LEU A 13 37.74 18.33 1.91
CA LEU A 13 37.74 18.61 3.35
C LEU A 13 38.92 18.04 4.11
N GLY A 14 39.73 17.17 3.48
CA GLY A 14 40.78 16.41 4.16
C GLY A 14 40.23 15.42 5.17
N LEU A 15 39.01 14.86 4.91
CA LEU A 15 38.32 13.94 5.81
C LEU A 15 38.07 12.60 5.13
N SER A 16 37.82 11.56 5.91
CA SER A 16 37.34 10.29 5.35
C SER A 16 35.88 10.40 4.89
N PRO A 17 35.45 9.65 3.83
CA PRO A 17 34.04 9.60 3.40
C PRO A 17 33.07 9.19 4.52
N SER A 18 33.54 8.34 5.45
CA SER A 18 32.73 7.94 6.62
C SER A 18 32.52 9.10 7.60
N THR A 19 33.54 9.91 7.85
CA THR A 19 33.46 11.12 8.69
C THR A 19 32.51 12.14 8.08
N VAL A 20 32.62 12.40 6.77
CA VAL A 20 31.69 13.29 6.03
C VAL A 20 30.25 12.77 6.10
N SER A 21 30.04 11.49 5.88
CA SER A 21 28.71 10.88 5.95
C SER A 21 28.09 10.99 7.35
N ARG A 22 28.86 10.78 8.41
CA ARG A 22 28.41 10.93 9.79
C ARG A 22 28.13 12.39 10.15
N ALA A 23 28.97 13.30 9.69
CA ALA A 23 28.78 14.74 9.87
C ALA A 23 27.45 15.22 9.23
N LEU A 24 27.19 14.83 7.99
CA LEU A 24 25.95 15.14 7.27
C LEU A 24 24.69 14.51 7.92
N ALA A 25 24.86 13.36 8.58
CA ALA A 25 23.80 12.70 9.33
C ALA A 25 23.57 13.32 10.74
N GLY A 26 24.33 14.34 11.11
CA GLY A 26 24.20 15.00 12.42
C GLY A 26 24.74 14.18 13.60
N ASP A 27 25.60 13.18 13.35
CA ASP A 27 26.17 12.31 14.39
C ASP A 27 26.88 13.14 15.49
N ARG A 28 26.44 12.96 16.74
CA ARG A 28 26.94 13.71 17.90
C ARG A 28 28.41 13.42 18.22
N ASN A 29 28.94 12.29 17.78
CA ASN A 29 30.36 11.95 17.94
C ASN A 29 31.27 12.73 16.98
N ILE A 30 30.74 13.48 16.02
CA ILE A 30 31.50 14.41 15.17
C ILE A 30 31.40 15.79 15.80
N ARG A 31 32.58 16.46 15.97
CA ARG A 31 32.67 17.81 16.53
C ARG A 31 31.75 18.77 15.76
N ARG A 32 31.10 19.70 16.46
CA ARG A 32 30.17 20.68 15.89
C ARG A 32 30.81 21.46 14.74
N GLU A 33 32.01 21.96 14.94
CA GLU A 33 32.76 22.70 13.91
C GLU A 33 32.96 21.90 12.63
N THR A 34 33.28 20.59 12.75
CA THR A 34 33.45 19.70 11.60
C THR A 34 32.10 19.51 10.88
N ARG A 35 30.98 19.34 11.63
CA ARG A 35 29.67 19.22 11.02
C ARG A 35 29.25 20.47 10.24
N GLU A 36 29.50 21.64 10.81
CA GLU A 36 29.19 22.94 10.18
C GLU A 36 30.04 23.14 8.92
N ARG A 37 31.34 22.82 8.96
CA ARG A 37 32.22 22.90 7.81
C ARG A 37 31.83 21.97 6.67
N VAL A 38 31.45 20.74 7.00
CA VAL A 38 30.94 19.74 6.03
C VAL A 38 29.63 20.19 5.42
N SER A 39 28.68 20.66 6.23
CA SER A 39 27.36 21.11 5.75
C SER A 39 27.46 22.32 4.84
N ARG A 40 28.32 23.29 5.16
CA ARG A 40 28.57 24.46 4.34
C ARG A 40 29.10 24.08 2.96
N LEU A 41 30.20 23.32 2.91
CA LEU A 41 30.82 22.93 1.65
C LEU A 41 29.88 22.01 0.82
N ALA A 42 29.10 21.15 1.46
CA ALA A 42 28.08 20.35 0.78
C ALA A 42 27.02 21.23 0.12
N GLY A 43 26.58 22.29 0.80
CA GLY A 43 25.63 23.29 0.26
C GLY A 43 26.22 24.07 -0.93
N GLU A 44 27.45 24.60 -0.78
CA GLU A 44 28.17 25.35 -1.82
C GLU A 44 28.35 24.53 -3.11
N LEU A 45 28.62 23.24 -2.97
CA LEU A 45 28.86 22.33 -4.08
C LEU A 45 27.57 21.66 -4.61
N GLY A 46 26.42 21.93 -4.02
CA GLY A 46 25.16 21.29 -4.37
C GLY A 46 25.15 19.76 -4.15
N TYR A 47 26.00 19.29 -3.22
CA TYR A 47 26.04 17.87 -2.89
C TYR A 47 24.73 17.42 -2.24
N ARG A 48 24.16 16.36 -2.77
CA ARG A 48 22.99 15.68 -2.15
C ARG A 48 23.38 14.23 -1.87
N PRO A 49 23.20 13.76 -0.62
CA PRO A 49 23.39 12.34 -0.30
C PRO A 49 22.61 11.46 -1.29
N ASN A 50 23.23 10.39 -1.74
CA ASN A 50 22.54 9.40 -2.54
C ASN A 50 21.60 8.60 -1.62
N PRO A 51 20.25 8.69 -1.81
CA PRO A 51 19.31 7.99 -0.94
C PRO A 51 19.56 6.48 -0.89
N VAL A 52 19.92 5.87 -2.03
CA VAL A 52 20.22 4.43 -2.11
C VAL A 52 21.40 4.05 -1.21
N ALA A 53 22.48 4.85 -1.24
CA ALA A 53 23.66 4.61 -0.40
C ALA A 53 23.36 4.84 1.09
N VAL A 54 22.49 5.81 1.41
CA VAL A 54 22.04 6.07 2.78
C VAL A 54 21.19 4.91 3.28
N ASN A 55 20.23 4.45 2.48
CA ASN A 55 19.33 3.35 2.78
C ASN A 55 20.10 2.02 2.98
N LEU A 56 21.07 1.72 2.12
CA LEU A 56 21.95 0.55 2.25
C LEU A 56 22.69 0.54 3.59
N ARG A 57 23.13 1.72 4.05
CA ARG A 57 23.87 1.84 5.33
C ARG A 57 22.96 1.76 6.54
N SER A 58 21.76 2.35 6.47
CA SER A 58 20.79 2.37 7.58
C SER A 58 19.96 1.10 7.65
N GLY A 59 19.92 0.31 6.59
CA GLY A 59 18.98 -0.81 6.43
C GLY A 59 17.52 -0.37 6.34
N ARG A 60 17.26 0.95 6.15
CA ARG A 60 15.90 1.52 6.06
C ARG A 60 15.80 2.54 4.95
N SER A 61 14.70 2.48 4.22
CA SER A 61 14.39 3.45 3.15
C SER A 61 13.54 4.63 3.65
N ASN A 62 12.94 4.50 4.82
CA ASN A 62 11.88 5.38 5.32
C ASN A 62 10.73 5.55 4.30
N THR A 63 10.46 4.48 3.56
CA THR A 63 9.46 4.48 2.49
C THR A 63 8.55 3.27 2.64
N VAL A 64 7.26 3.48 2.50
CA VAL A 64 6.23 2.42 2.48
C VAL A 64 5.66 2.34 1.07
N GLY A 65 5.58 1.13 0.53
CA GLY A 65 4.88 0.85 -0.72
C GLY A 65 3.38 0.71 -0.49
N VAL A 66 2.58 1.32 -1.35
CA VAL A 66 1.12 1.18 -1.35
C VAL A 66 0.67 0.66 -2.70
N ILE A 67 0.10 -0.54 -2.72
CA ILE A 67 -0.46 -1.16 -3.93
C ILE A 67 -1.97 -0.99 -3.90
N VAL A 68 -2.52 -0.44 -4.99
CA VAL A 68 -3.95 -0.20 -5.14
C VAL A 68 -4.44 -0.79 -6.46
N PRO A 69 -5.68 -1.32 -6.52
CA PRO A 69 -6.26 -1.77 -7.79
C PRO A 69 -6.45 -0.61 -8.76
N GLU A 70 -6.98 0.51 -8.26
CA GLU A 70 -7.24 1.74 -9.00
C GLU A 70 -7.13 2.96 -8.07
N MET A 71 -7.00 4.17 -8.67
CA MET A 71 -6.91 5.44 -7.92
C MET A 71 -8.07 6.40 -8.19
N VAL A 72 -8.93 6.09 -9.15
CA VAL A 72 -9.98 7.02 -9.63
C VAL A 72 -11.23 7.04 -8.75
N THR A 73 -11.46 6.02 -7.92
CA THR A 73 -12.65 6.02 -7.05
C THR A 73 -12.47 6.90 -5.82
N PRO A 74 -13.54 7.53 -5.32
CA PRO A 74 -13.53 8.27 -4.06
C PRO A 74 -13.04 7.44 -2.87
N PHE A 75 -13.32 6.12 -2.87
CA PHE A 75 -12.85 5.19 -1.86
C PHE A 75 -11.32 5.10 -1.88
N ALA A 76 -10.72 4.77 -3.03
CA ALA A 76 -9.28 4.65 -3.18
C ALA A 76 -8.56 5.96 -2.81
N ALA A 77 -9.05 7.10 -3.30
CA ALA A 77 -8.48 8.42 -2.99
C ALA A 77 -8.52 8.72 -1.48
N THR A 78 -9.63 8.38 -0.80
CA THR A 78 -9.80 8.59 0.65
C THR A 78 -8.85 7.71 1.45
N VAL A 79 -8.72 6.43 1.10
CA VAL A 79 -7.80 5.49 1.76
C VAL A 79 -6.35 5.93 1.58
N ILE A 80 -5.94 6.26 0.34
CA ILE A 80 -4.59 6.77 0.03
C ILE A 80 -4.29 8.02 0.86
N GLY A 81 -5.21 8.99 0.89
CA GLY A 81 -5.06 10.22 1.67
C GLY A 81 -4.91 9.94 3.17
N GLY A 82 -5.65 8.98 3.71
CA GLY A 82 -5.53 8.52 5.10
C GLY A 82 -4.16 7.90 5.40
N ILE A 83 -3.70 7.00 4.53
CA ILE A 83 -2.38 6.36 4.63
C ILE A 83 -1.26 7.41 4.60
N GLN A 84 -1.29 8.31 3.62
CA GLN A 84 -0.28 9.35 3.47
C GLN A 84 -0.21 10.27 4.69
N ARG A 85 -1.36 10.71 5.21
CA ARG A 85 -1.43 11.57 6.39
C ARG A 85 -0.73 10.93 7.60
N VAL A 86 -0.99 9.66 7.86
CA VAL A 86 -0.40 8.93 8.99
C VAL A 86 1.10 8.72 8.79
N LEU A 87 1.51 8.29 7.61
CA LEU A 87 2.91 7.97 7.32
C LEU A 87 3.79 9.22 7.27
N TYR A 88 3.31 10.32 6.65
CA TYR A 88 4.04 11.60 6.62
C TYR A 88 4.18 12.20 8.02
N GLY A 89 3.18 12.09 8.86
CA GLY A 89 3.28 12.49 10.27
C GLY A 89 4.34 11.73 11.06
N ARG A 90 4.79 10.57 10.56
CA ARG A 90 5.87 9.75 11.12
C ARG A 90 7.21 9.89 10.37
N GLY A 91 7.31 10.82 9.43
CA GLY A 91 8.51 11.03 8.61
C GLY A 91 8.75 9.95 7.55
N LEU A 92 7.76 9.11 7.26
CA LEU A 92 7.83 8.08 6.23
C LEU A 92 7.35 8.64 4.88
N LYS A 93 7.94 8.17 3.80
CA LYS A 93 7.53 8.45 2.42
C LYS A 93 6.59 7.36 1.93
N VAL A 94 5.80 7.67 0.89
CA VAL A 94 4.88 6.71 0.27
C VAL A 94 5.20 6.61 -1.22
N ILE A 95 5.33 5.38 -1.72
CA ILE A 95 5.32 5.06 -3.15
C ILE A 95 4.00 4.36 -3.42
N ILE A 96 3.19 4.92 -4.32
CA ILE A 96 1.91 4.34 -4.72
C ILE A 96 2.08 3.71 -6.10
N ALA A 97 1.59 2.47 -6.25
CA ALA A 97 1.57 1.79 -7.52
C ALA A 97 0.17 1.19 -7.77
N GLN A 98 -0.37 1.44 -8.93
CA GLN A 98 -1.67 0.95 -9.37
C GLN A 98 -1.49 -0.36 -10.15
N SER A 99 -2.36 -1.33 -9.90
CA SER A 99 -2.31 -2.63 -10.57
C SER A 99 -3.31 -2.77 -11.74
N ASP A 100 -4.26 -1.84 -11.89
CA ASP A 100 -5.30 -1.85 -12.92
C ASP A 100 -6.08 -3.18 -12.94
N GLU A 101 -6.45 -3.68 -11.76
CA GLU A 101 -7.10 -4.99 -11.57
C GLU A 101 -6.36 -6.16 -12.27
N ASN A 102 -5.07 -5.98 -12.57
CA ASN A 102 -4.24 -6.94 -13.29
C ASN A 102 -3.22 -7.60 -12.35
N PRO A 103 -3.28 -8.94 -12.14
CA PRO A 103 -2.36 -9.65 -11.26
C PRO A 103 -0.89 -9.60 -11.69
N GLN A 104 -0.62 -9.53 -13.00
CA GLN A 104 0.74 -9.42 -13.52
C GLN A 104 1.34 -8.06 -13.21
N THR A 105 0.57 -6.98 -13.41
CA THR A 105 0.97 -5.61 -13.04
C THR A 105 1.19 -5.51 -11.54
N GLU A 106 0.31 -6.09 -10.72
CA GLU A 106 0.46 -6.15 -9.26
C GLU A 106 1.76 -6.85 -8.86
N CYS A 107 2.06 -8.00 -9.47
CA CYS A 107 3.30 -8.74 -9.22
C CYS A 107 4.53 -7.90 -9.56
N GLY A 108 4.56 -7.25 -10.73
CA GLY A 108 5.65 -6.35 -11.13
C GLY A 108 5.82 -5.16 -10.20
N ASN A 109 4.72 -4.57 -9.72
CA ASN A 109 4.75 -3.50 -8.73
C ASN A 109 5.34 -3.96 -7.39
N LEU A 110 4.98 -5.16 -6.93
CA LEU A 110 5.53 -5.73 -5.71
C LEU A 110 7.03 -6.02 -5.84
N GLU A 111 7.49 -6.53 -6.98
CA GLU A 111 8.92 -6.71 -7.27
C GLU A 111 9.66 -5.37 -7.30
N LEU A 112 9.03 -4.32 -7.82
CA LEU A 112 9.58 -2.97 -7.80
C LEU A 112 9.74 -2.46 -6.36
N MET A 113 8.75 -2.67 -5.49
CA MET A 113 8.84 -2.32 -4.07
C MET A 113 10.00 -3.05 -3.36
N GLU A 114 10.21 -4.35 -3.67
CA GLU A 114 11.38 -5.10 -3.18
C GLU A 114 12.70 -4.47 -3.63
N ARG A 115 12.83 -4.07 -4.90
CA ARG A 115 14.03 -3.40 -5.45
C ARG A 115 14.28 -2.03 -4.81
N PHE A 116 13.23 -1.29 -4.50
CA PHE A 116 13.34 -0.02 -3.76
C PHE A 116 13.56 -0.22 -2.26
N MET A 117 13.63 -1.46 -1.78
CA MET A 117 13.83 -1.80 -0.36
C MET A 117 12.88 -1.04 0.55
N VAL A 118 11.59 -1.02 0.22
CA VAL A 118 10.59 -0.37 1.06
C VAL A 118 10.54 -1.00 2.46
N ASP A 119 10.31 -0.19 3.48
CA ASP A 119 10.28 -0.64 4.88
C ASP A 119 8.98 -1.36 5.26
N GLY A 120 8.00 -1.35 4.37
CA GLY A 120 6.72 -2.04 4.53
C GLY A 120 5.86 -1.90 3.28
N VAL A 121 4.85 -2.76 3.18
CA VAL A 121 3.87 -2.76 2.08
C VAL A 121 2.46 -2.72 2.65
N ILE A 122 1.64 -1.81 2.12
CA ILE A 122 0.18 -1.78 2.34
C ILE A 122 -0.45 -2.11 0.99
N ALA A 123 -1.31 -3.14 0.92
CA ALA A 123 -1.84 -3.60 -0.35
C ALA A 123 -3.35 -3.88 -0.29
N CYS A 124 -4.04 -3.48 -1.36
CA CYS A 124 -5.33 -4.02 -1.75
C CYS A 124 -5.12 -4.91 -2.98
N PRO A 125 -5.08 -6.23 -2.83
CA PRO A 125 -4.86 -7.14 -3.95
C PRO A 125 -6.00 -7.08 -4.98
N CYS A 126 -5.66 -7.08 -6.27
CA CYS A 126 -6.66 -7.21 -7.34
C CYS A 126 -7.26 -8.62 -7.37
N ASP A 127 -6.44 -9.65 -7.12
CA ASP A 127 -6.89 -11.05 -7.02
C ASP A 127 -6.23 -11.71 -5.79
N ALA A 128 -7.06 -12.04 -4.79
CA ALA A 128 -6.60 -12.64 -3.54
C ALA A 128 -6.03 -14.07 -3.70
N THR A 129 -6.16 -14.68 -4.87
CA THR A 129 -5.76 -16.08 -5.11
C THR A 129 -4.46 -16.20 -5.89
N ARG A 130 -4.14 -15.26 -6.78
CA ARG A 130 -3.04 -15.39 -7.73
C ARG A 130 -1.67 -14.99 -7.17
N ASN A 131 -1.58 -13.89 -6.45
CA ASN A 131 -0.31 -13.30 -6.03
C ASN A 131 0.11 -13.71 -4.60
N GLY A 132 -0.47 -14.75 -4.03
CA GLY A 132 -0.18 -15.20 -2.65
C GLY A 132 1.30 -15.56 -2.42
N GLU A 133 2.02 -16.03 -3.44
CA GLU A 133 3.43 -16.42 -3.30
C GLU A 133 4.35 -15.20 -3.16
N ILE A 134 4.18 -14.15 -3.95
CA ILE A 134 5.02 -12.96 -3.84
C ILE A 134 4.76 -12.24 -2.52
N TYR A 135 3.52 -12.19 -2.03
CA TYR A 135 3.21 -11.64 -0.70
C TYR A 135 3.86 -12.45 0.41
N ARG A 136 3.84 -13.79 0.34
CA ARG A 136 4.54 -14.66 1.29
C ARG A 136 6.06 -14.44 1.26
N ARG A 137 6.65 -14.31 0.06
CA ARG A 137 8.07 -14.04 -0.12
C ARG A 137 8.48 -12.71 0.52
N ILE A 138 7.71 -11.63 0.31
CA ILE A 138 7.93 -10.32 0.92
C ILE A 138 7.92 -10.44 2.45
N ARG A 139 6.93 -11.14 2.98
CA ARG A 139 6.79 -11.37 4.42
C ARG A 139 7.96 -12.19 5.00
N GLN A 140 8.38 -13.25 4.31
CA GLN A 140 9.51 -14.09 4.73
C GLN A 140 10.84 -13.33 4.76
N ARG A 141 10.98 -12.29 3.94
CA ARG A 141 12.13 -11.37 3.98
C ARG A 141 12.07 -10.35 5.11
N GLY A 142 11.07 -10.43 5.98
CA GLY A 142 10.91 -9.54 7.13
C GLY A 142 10.28 -8.19 6.81
N VAL A 143 9.76 -7.98 5.59
CA VAL A 143 9.05 -6.74 5.23
C VAL A 143 7.63 -6.79 5.81
N PRO A 144 7.25 -5.85 6.70
CA PRO A 144 5.89 -5.75 7.21
C PRO A 144 4.86 -5.60 6.10
N LEU A 145 3.77 -6.35 6.19
CA LEU A 145 2.70 -6.37 5.21
C LEU A 145 1.35 -6.15 5.89
N VAL A 146 0.57 -5.25 5.33
CA VAL A 146 -0.81 -4.98 5.74
C VAL A 146 -1.72 -5.03 4.52
N PHE A 147 -2.76 -5.83 4.58
CA PHE A 147 -3.82 -5.80 3.59
C PHE A 147 -4.95 -4.87 4.03
N TYR A 148 -5.60 -4.22 3.09
CA TYR A 148 -6.84 -3.49 3.33
C TYR A 148 -7.89 -3.83 2.27
N ASP A 149 -9.15 -3.65 2.62
CA ASP A 149 -10.32 -3.95 1.80
C ASP A 149 -10.37 -5.40 1.32
N ARG A 150 -9.47 -5.82 0.46
CA ARG A 150 -9.32 -7.18 -0.04
C ARG A 150 -8.10 -7.85 0.61
N ALA A 151 -8.29 -9.04 1.16
CA ALA A 151 -7.21 -9.74 1.84
C ALA A 151 -7.15 -11.23 1.47
N PRO A 152 -5.98 -11.74 1.00
CA PRO A 152 -5.80 -13.15 0.77
C PRO A 152 -5.88 -13.94 2.07
N LEU A 153 -6.70 -15.00 2.12
CA LEU A 153 -6.87 -15.82 3.33
C LEU A 153 -5.61 -16.63 3.70
N ARG A 154 -4.79 -16.96 2.69
CA ARG A 154 -3.62 -17.85 2.82
C ARG A 154 -2.29 -17.11 3.05
N VAL A 155 -2.33 -15.80 3.29
CA VAL A 155 -1.14 -15.01 3.61
C VAL A 155 -1.30 -14.50 5.04
N ASP A 156 -0.34 -14.87 5.90
CA ASP A 156 -0.30 -14.37 7.27
C ASP A 156 0.20 -12.94 7.30
N ALA A 157 -0.73 -11.98 7.45
CA ALA A 157 -0.45 -10.56 7.53
C ALA A 157 -1.60 -9.83 8.25
N SER A 158 -1.31 -8.64 8.75
CA SER A 158 -2.35 -7.76 9.31
C SER A 158 -3.36 -7.37 8.25
N ARG A 159 -4.63 -7.22 8.65
CA ARG A 159 -5.74 -6.91 7.74
C ARG A 159 -6.62 -5.82 8.31
N VAL A 160 -7.00 -4.88 7.47
CA VAL A 160 -8.00 -3.85 7.76
C VAL A 160 -9.16 -4.07 6.79
N ILE A 161 -10.18 -4.77 7.22
CA ILE A 161 -11.31 -5.21 6.39
C ILE A 161 -12.63 -4.82 7.05
N VAL A 162 -13.68 -4.78 6.23
CA VAL A 162 -15.07 -4.66 6.67
C VAL A 162 -15.71 -6.05 6.66
N ASP A 163 -16.68 -6.30 7.54
CA ASP A 163 -17.54 -7.48 7.46
C ASP A 163 -18.57 -7.26 6.36
N ASP A 164 -18.21 -7.60 5.13
CA ASP A 164 -19.03 -7.41 3.95
C ASP A 164 -20.29 -8.28 3.96
N PHE A 165 -20.24 -9.46 4.62
CA PHE A 165 -21.40 -10.29 4.81
C PHE A 165 -22.43 -9.59 5.72
N ALA A 166 -22.00 -9.17 6.91
CA ALA A 166 -22.85 -8.48 7.87
C ALA A 166 -23.39 -7.16 7.30
N THR A 167 -22.54 -6.40 6.62
CA THR A 167 -22.94 -5.13 5.98
C THR A 167 -24.05 -5.35 4.96
N SER A 168 -23.90 -6.34 4.08
CA SER A 168 -24.92 -6.67 3.08
C SER A 168 -26.23 -7.18 3.72
N TYR A 169 -26.11 -7.99 4.77
CA TYR A 169 -27.27 -8.45 5.54
C TYR A 169 -28.04 -7.29 6.18
N PHE A 170 -27.35 -6.37 6.87
CA PHE A 170 -28.00 -5.22 7.51
C PHE A 170 -28.62 -4.25 6.50
N LEU A 171 -28.00 -4.08 5.33
CA LEU A 171 -28.59 -3.30 4.25
C LEU A 171 -29.92 -3.91 3.78
N MET A 172 -29.94 -5.23 3.60
CA MET A 172 -31.17 -5.95 3.25
C MET A 172 -32.23 -5.81 4.35
N GLU A 173 -31.86 -5.98 5.61
CA GLU A 173 -32.78 -5.79 6.74
C GLU A 173 -33.40 -4.39 6.72
N HIS A 174 -32.55 -3.36 6.47
CA HIS A 174 -33.03 -1.98 6.36
C HIS A 174 -34.07 -1.82 5.24
N LEU A 175 -33.77 -2.32 4.03
CA LEU A 175 -34.69 -2.22 2.90
C LEU A 175 -36.01 -2.94 3.15
N VAL A 176 -35.97 -4.11 3.77
CA VAL A 176 -37.20 -4.88 4.14
C VAL A 176 -38.01 -4.10 5.17
N ARG A 177 -37.38 -3.52 6.21
CA ARG A 177 -38.08 -2.68 7.21
C ARG A 177 -38.71 -1.43 6.58
N ARG A 178 -38.10 -0.90 5.51
CA ARG A 178 -38.67 0.21 4.71
C ARG A 178 -39.82 -0.21 3.78
N GLY A 179 -40.19 -1.48 3.77
CA GLY A 179 -41.28 -2.00 2.95
C GLY A 179 -40.91 -2.37 1.52
N CYS A 180 -39.58 -2.39 1.18
CA CYS A 180 -39.18 -2.82 -0.15
C CYS A 180 -39.53 -4.31 -0.38
N ARG A 181 -40.17 -4.61 -1.49
CA ARG A 181 -40.60 -5.97 -1.86
C ARG A 181 -39.87 -6.57 -3.05
N ARG A 182 -39.19 -5.72 -3.81
CA ARG A 182 -38.37 -6.10 -4.98
C ARG A 182 -36.96 -5.51 -4.79
N ILE A 183 -36.03 -6.35 -4.42
CA ILE A 183 -34.66 -5.96 -4.11
C ILE A 183 -33.73 -6.74 -5.02
N VAL A 184 -32.79 -6.04 -5.66
CA VAL A 184 -31.83 -6.61 -6.58
C VAL A 184 -30.45 -6.31 -6.06
N HIS A 185 -29.54 -7.27 -6.17
CA HIS A 185 -28.12 -7.15 -5.87
C HIS A 185 -27.31 -7.02 -7.17
N LEU A 186 -26.57 -5.93 -7.29
CA LEU A 186 -25.56 -5.79 -8.33
C LEU A 186 -24.30 -6.48 -7.82
N GLY A 187 -24.02 -7.67 -8.37
CA GLY A 187 -22.98 -8.57 -7.88
C GLY A 187 -21.68 -8.38 -8.64
N GLY A 188 -20.62 -7.93 -7.97
CA GLY A 188 -19.28 -7.90 -8.52
C GLY A 188 -18.70 -9.31 -8.78
N PRO A 189 -17.51 -9.40 -9.43
CA PRO A 189 -16.90 -10.66 -9.83
C PRO A 189 -16.62 -11.61 -8.66
N ALA A 190 -16.85 -12.90 -8.86
CA ALA A 190 -16.74 -13.93 -7.80
C ALA A 190 -15.29 -14.14 -7.28
N HIS A 191 -14.25 -13.73 -8.04
CA HIS A 191 -12.87 -13.81 -7.59
C HIS A 191 -12.52 -12.74 -6.56
N ILE A 192 -13.33 -11.67 -6.43
CA ILE A 192 -13.15 -10.61 -5.46
C ILE A 192 -13.81 -11.00 -4.13
N PRO A 193 -13.03 -11.11 -3.02
CA PRO A 193 -13.53 -11.64 -1.76
C PRO A 193 -14.72 -10.86 -1.19
N ASN A 194 -14.64 -9.52 -1.17
CA ASN A 194 -15.71 -8.68 -0.63
C ASN A 194 -17.00 -8.75 -1.48
N ALA A 195 -16.91 -8.82 -2.80
CA ALA A 195 -18.07 -9.02 -3.67
C ALA A 195 -18.79 -10.36 -3.35
N ARG A 196 -17.99 -11.42 -3.17
CA ARG A 196 -18.52 -12.74 -2.78
C ARG A 196 -19.21 -12.72 -1.43
N GLU A 197 -18.61 -12.07 -0.42
CA GLU A 197 -19.18 -11.97 0.92
C GLU A 197 -20.47 -11.12 0.93
N ARG A 198 -20.52 -10.02 0.16
CA ARG A 198 -21.73 -9.22 -0.03
C ARG A 198 -22.86 -10.04 -0.64
N LEU A 199 -22.56 -10.81 -1.69
CA LEU A 199 -23.53 -11.69 -2.31
C LEU A 199 -24.02 -12.77 -1.35
N ARG A 200 -23.12 -13.33 -0.52
CA ARG A 200 -23.48 -14.32 0.50
C ARG A 200 -24.42 -13.73 1.54
N GLY A 201 -24.14 -12.52 2.04
CA GLY A 201 -24.99 -11.79 2.98
C GLY A 201 -26.37 -11.48 2.40
N PHE A 202 -26.40 -11.04 1.14
CA PHE A 202 -27.65 -10.80 0.40
C PHE A 202 -28.51 -12.05 0.29
N ARG A 203 -27.92 -13.18 -0.16
CA ARG A 203 -28.65 -14.46 -0.30
C ARG A 203 -29.16 -14.98 1.04
N TYR A 204 -28.38 -14.88 2.08
CA TYR A 204 -28.77 -15.25 3.43
C TYR A 204 -29.99 -14.42 3.89
N ALA A 205 -29.97 -13.12 3.66
CA ALA A 205 -31.08 -12.22 4.00
C ALA A 205 -32.34 -12.52 3.22
N LEU A 206 -32.24 -12.82 1.92
CA LEU A 206 -33.39 -13.25 1.12
C LEU A 206 -34.13 -14.43 1.78
N GLY A 207 -33.38 -15.48 2.13
CA GLY A 207 -33.98 -16.66 2.81
C GLY A 207 -34.56 -16.31 4.16
N LYS A 208 -33.87 -15.50 4.98
CA LYS A 208 -34.31 -15.11 6.33
C LYS A 208 -35.60 -14.27 6.31
N PHE A 209 -35.74 -13.39 5.33
CA PHE A 209 -36.91 -12.51 5.21
C PHE A 209 -38.04 -13.06 4.29
N GLY A 210 -37.93 -14.33 3.86
CA GLY A 210 -38.96 -15.01 3.08
C GLY A 210 -39.10 -14.51 1.64
N PHE A 211 -38.03 -13.95 1.06
CA PHE A 211 -38.02 -13.59 -0.35
C PHE A 211 -37.73 -14.83 -1.21
N VAL A 212 -38.39 -14.95 -2.32
CA VAL A 212 -38.06 -15.98 -3.32
C VAL A 212 -36.77 -15.57 -4.03
N SER A 213 -35.74 -16.40 -3.92
CA SER A 213 -34.51 -16.25 -4.69
C SER A 213 -34.73 -16.77 -6.09
N ASP A 214 -35.25 -15.95 -6.98
CA ASP A 214 -35.22 -16.22 -8.42
C ASP A 214 -33.91 -15.74 -9.02
N GLY A 215 -33.48 -16.29 -10.15
CA GLY A 215 -32.24 -15.90 -10.82
C GLY A 215 -32.17 -14.41 -11.24
N ARG A 216 -33.25 -13.64 -11.04
CA ARG A 216 -33.36 -12.22 -11.39
C ARG A 216 -33.01 -11.31 -10.24
N SER A 217 -32.83 -11.85 -9.04
CA SER A 217 -32.46 -11.06 -7.85
C SER A 217 -30.97 -10.68 -7.80
N VAL A 218 -30.14 -11.27 -8.67
CA VAL A 218 -28.71 -10.96 -8.77
C VAL A 218 -28.36 -10.62 -10.21
N ILE A 219 -27.88 -9.41 -10.42
CA ILE A 219 -27.42 -8.94 -11.73
C ILE A 219 -25.90 -8.89 -11.66
N PRO A 220 -25.18 -9.62 -12.53
CA PRO A 220 -23.72 -9.50 -12.63
C PRO A 220 -23.30 -8.07 -12.99
N ALA A 221 -22.26 -7.59 -12.34
CA ALA A 221 -21.63 -6.30 -12.61
C ALA A 221 -20.12 -6.46 -12.58
N GLY A 222 -19.40 -5.61 -13.28
CA GLY A 222 -17.96 -5.58 -13.29
C GLY A 222 -17.33 -4.86 -12.09
N VAL A 223 -16.06 -4.52 -12.21
CA VAL A 223 -15.29 -3.75 -11.22
C VAL A 223 -14.87 -2.38 -11.74
N THR A 224 -14.96 -2.15 -13.03
CA THR A 224 -14.61 -0.88 -13.69
C THR A 224 -15.87 -0.14 -14.16
N PHE A 225 -15.71 1.12 -14.55
CA PHE A 225 -16.80 1.90 -15.12
C PHE A 225 -17.17 1.47 -16.55
N ASP A 226 -16.31 0.68 -17.18
CA ASP A 226 -16.44 0.21 -18.56
C ASP A 226 -17.05 -1.21 -18.66
N ASP A 227 -17.35 -1.85 -17.51
CA ASP A 227 -17.87 -3.23 -17.42
C ASP A 227 -19.42 -3.29 -17.40
#